data_8dc7bd4cb0e064ee24bdbc2ebd0343f3
#
_entry.id   8dc7bd4cb0e064ee24bdbc2ebd0343f3
#
_cell.length_a   1.000
_cell.length_b   1.000
_cell.length_c   1.000
_cell.angle_alpha   90.00
_cell.angle_beta   90.00
_cell.angle_gamma   90.00
#
_symmetry.space_group_name_H-M   'P 1'
#
loop_
_entity.id
_entity.type
_entity.pdbx_description
1 polymer ?
#
loop_
_entity_poly.entity_id
_entity_poly.type
_entity_poly.pdbx_seq_one_letter_code
_entity_poly.pdbx_strand_id
1 'polypeptide(L)'
;MIDKKEKTAPNVSVGADTEQSIQKCTDNIITDYDENIKDLDESFREMQREMLRQMDPSYLKTVSMSALYNTDFETQTALIDGLIYQGTYLFVGSPKVGKSFMMAQLAYHISTGTPLWNYRVRKATVLYFALEDDYPRLQRRLYHMFGADGTDNLYFATQCKTVNGGLEDQIRGFIQEHPDTGLIIIDTLKRVRETGGADYSYGSDYDVVAKLKLLADSYKVTMLIVHHTRKQQADDKFDTISGTNGLLGAADGAFVLSKEKRTANAATLDITGRDQQDQRIHLVRDPQRLVWEFEKSETELWVEPPDPLLEKVSTVLPSGSSSWDGTASELCVRLGLDIKPNVLSLRLSINAGRLLKDYGIHYKASRTHGGRKISLWRENVAEDVSMCDDRDNLFENGGDV
;
A
#
# COMPACT_ATOMS: atom_id res chain seq x y z
N MET A 1 42.30 49.84 60.83
CA MET A 1 42.01 48.69 61.70
C MET A 1 40.58 48.27 61.38
N ILE A 2 40.38 47.30 60.49
CA ILE A 2 39.07 46.73 60.23
C ILE A 2 39.29 45.21 60.29
N ASP A 3 38.65 44.61 61.25
CA ASP A 3 38.70 43.22 61.60
C ASP A 3 37.99 42.35 60.55
N LYS A 4 38.69 41.40 59.93
CA LYS A 4 38.11 40.36 59.05
C LYS A 4 37.82 39.15 59.88
N LYS A 5 36.54 38.91 60.20
CA LYS A 5 36.06 37.61 60.68
C LYS A 5 35.89 36.66 59.50
N GLU A 6 36.75 35.67 59.43
CA GLU A 6 36.57 34.45 58.60
C GLU A 6 35.41 33.63 59.16
N LYS A 7 34.41 33.37 58.33
CA LYS A 7 33.37 32.34 58.60
C LYS A 7 33.83 31.01 58.03
N THR A 8 34.19 30.11 58.92
CA THR A 8 34.43 28.69 58.61
C THR A 8 33.09 28.04 58.24
N ALA A 9 33.02 27.43 57.07
CA ALA A 9 31.90 26.58 56.61
C ALA A 9 31.89 25.24 57.40
N PRO A 10 30.71 24.68 57.65
CA PRO A 10 30.62 23.40 58.39
C PRO A 10 31.12 22.24 57.50
N ASN A 11 32.01 21.45 58.06
CA ASN A 11 32.55 20.22 57.48
C ASN A 11 31.45 19.17 57.60
N VAL A 12 30.76 18.84 56.49
CA VAL A 12 29.82 17.73 56.42
C VAL A 12 30.62 16.47 56.09
N SER A 13 30.83 15.62 57.09
CA SER A 13 31.39 14.27 56.88
C SER A 13 30.36 13.43 56.21
N VAL A 14 30.56 13.15 54.94
CA VAL A 14 29.78 12.13 54.21
C VAL A 14 30.21 10.76 54.72
N GLY A 15 29.27 9.96 55.25
CA GLY A 15 29.58 8.65 55.84
C GLY A 15 30.12 7.69 54.76
N ALA A 16 31.05 6.79 55.15
CA ALA A 16 31.68 5.81 54.25
C ALA A 16 30.69 4.97 53.42
N ASP A 17 29.48 4.74 53.94
CA ASP A 17 28.41 4.02 53.22
C ASP A 17 27.84 4.78 52.04
N THR A 18 27.85 6.12 52.11
CA THR A 18 27.37 7.00 51.01
C THR A 18 28.41 7.08 49.89
N GLU A 19 29.70 7.11 50.23
CA GLU A 19 30.78 7.11 49.22
C GLU A 19 30.86 5.76 48.48
N GLN A 20 30.67 4.63 49.17
CA GLN A 20 30.59 3.30 48.51
C GLN A 20 29.37 3.14 47.63
N SER A 21 28.23 3.71 48.00
CA SER A 21 27.02 3.68 47.17
C SER A 21 27.16 4.54 45.91
N ILE A 22 27.78 5.71 46.01
CA ILE A 22 28.06 6.60 44.86
C ILE A 22 29.07 5.92 43.91
N GLN A 23 30.13 5.34 44.43
CA GLN A 23 31.15 4.62 43.65
C GLN A 23 30.52 3.46 42.88
N LYS A 24 29.67 2.65 43.52
CA LYS A 24 28.98 1.54 42.86
C LYS A 24 28.00 1.97 41.79
N CYS A 25 27.29 3.09 41.95
CA CYS A 25 26.45 3.70 40.90
C CYS A 25 27.30 4.20 39.74
N THR A 26 28.42 4.84 40.01
CA THR A 26 29.30 5.38 38.95
C THR A 26 29.95 4.24 38.16
N ASP A 27 30.38 3.17 38.79
CA ASP A 27 30.97 2.00 38.16
C ASP A 27 29.94 1.28 37.28
N ASN A 28 28.69 1.15 37.72
CA ASN A 28 27.60 0.59 36.89
C ASN A 28 27.30 1.46 35.66
N ILE A 29 27.26 2.78 35.81
CA ILE A 29 27.01 3.71 34.69
C ILE A 29 28.15 3.63 33.67
N ILE A 30 29.41 3.55 34.12
CA ILE A 30 30.56 3.44 33.23
C ILE A 30 30.55 2.10 32.48
N THR A 31 30.18 1.00 33.18
CA THR A 31 30.11 -0.33 32.56
C THR A 31 29.00 -0.40 31.49
N ASP A 32 27.82 0.14 31.79
CA ASP A 32 26.72 0.24 30.83
C ASP A 32 27.09 1.14 29.61
N TYR A 33 27.87 2.20 29.83
CA TYR A 33 28.32 3.09 28.76
C TYR A 33 29.35 2.41 27.85
N ASP A 34 30.29 1.65 28.43
CA ASP A 34 31.32 0.92 27.68
C ASP A 34 30.73 -0.28 26.91
N GLU A 35 29.71 -0.97 27.45
CA GLU A 35 29.00 -2.04 26.74
C GLU A 35 28.19 -1.46 25.56
N ASN A 36 27.48 -0.37 25.74
CA ASN A 36 26.74 0.30 24.66
C ASN A 36 27.67 0.81 23.52
N ILE A 37 28.88 1.31 23.86
CA ILE A 37 29.84 1.73 22.83
C ILE A 37 30.40 0.53 22.08
N LYS A 38 30.67 -0.59 22.75
CA LYS A 38 31.13 -1.83 22.09
C LYS A 38 30.08 -2.39 21.14
N ASP A 39 28.81 -2.41 21.55
CA ASP A 39 27.70 -2.85 20.71
C ASP A 39 27.50 -1.95 19.50
N LEU A 40 27.66 -0.61 19.65
CA LEU A 40 27.61 0.34 18.54
C LEU A 40 28.76 0.13 17.54
N ASP A 41 29.98 -0.12 18.03
CA ASP A 41 31.16 -0.34 17.17
C ASP A 41 31.06 -1.69 16.43
N GLU A 42 30.49 -2.73 17.07
CA GLU A 42 30.25 -4.03 16.45
C GLU A 42 29.15 -3.96 15.39
N SER A 43 28.04 -3.29 15.66
CA SER A 43 26.95 -3.01 14.74
C SER A 43 27.46 -2.21 13.53
N PHE A 44 28.30 -1.20 13.73
CA PHE A 44 28.89 -0.42 12.66
C PHE A 44 29.83 -1.25 11.78
N ARG A 45 30.63 -2.12 12.39
CA ARG A 45 31.51 -3.06 11.67
C ARG A 45 30.75 -4.10 10.86
N GLU A 46 29.63 -4.59 11.40
CA GLU A 46 28.73 -5.50 10.67
C GLU A 46 28.10 -4.80 9.47
N MET A 47 27.60 -3.57 9.65
CA MET A 47 27.06 -2.77 8.56
C MET A 47 28.10 -2.50 7.46
N GLN A 48 29.35 -2.18 7.81
CA GLN A 48 30.42 -2.01 6.84
C GLN A 48 30.74 -3.32 6.09
N ARG A 49 30.78 -4.47 6.78
CA ARG A 49 31.02 -5.77 6.14
C ARG A 49 29.90 -6.12 5.17
N GLU A 50 28.65 -5.85 5.55
CA GLU A 50 27.49 -6.10 4.70
C GLU A 50 27.49 -5.18 3.48
N MET A 51 27.84 -3.90 3.66
CA MET A 51 27.99 -2.95 2.55
C MET A 51 29.09 -3.39 1.56
N LEU A 52 30.25 -3.83 2.07
CA LEU A 52 31.34 -4.36 1.23
C LEU A 52 30.93 -5.64 0.50
N ARG A 53 30.17 -6.54 1.16
CA ARG A 53 29.61 -7.72 0.52
C ARG A 53 28.65 -7.38 -0.61
N GLN A 54 27.79 -6.39 -0.42
CA GLN A 54 26.83 -5.94 -1.45
C GLN A 54 27.51 -5.31 -2.66
N MET A 55 28.74 -4.82 -2.51
CA MET A 55 29.56 -4.31 -3.62
C MET A 55 30.27 -5.40 -4.42
N ASP A 56 30.33 -6.64 -3.91
CA ASP A 56 30.92 -7.78 -4.63
C ASP A 56 29.95 -8.25 -5.73
N PRO A 57 30.34 -8.21 -7.02
CA PRO A 57 29.49 -8.67 -8.12
C PRO A 57 29.06 -10.15 -8.02
N SER A 58 29.79 -10.96 -7.25
CA SER A 58 29.47 -12.38 -7.02
C SER A 58 28.52 -12.61 -5.84
N TYR A 59 28.23 -11.56 -5.06
CA TYR A 59 27.36 -11.66 -3.88
C TYR A 59 25.89 -11.80 -4.26
N LEU A 60 25.29 -12.93 -3.91
CA LEU A 60 23.86 -13.14 -4.02
C LEU A 60 23.21 -12.93 -2.64
N LYS A 61 22.39 -11.89 -2.51
CA LYS A 61 21.59 -11.65 -1.29
C LYS A 61 20.53 -12.73 -1.15
N THR A 62 20.67 -13.57 -0.12
CA THR A 62 19.72 -14.66 0.17
C THR A 62 19.19 -14.54 1.57
N VAL A 63 17.97 -15.02 1.78
CA VAL A 63 17.33 -15.11 3.08
C VAL A 63 16.90 -16.55 3.29
N SER A 64 17.22 -17.14 4.45
CA SER A 64 16.74 -18.48 4.78
C SER A 64 15.24 -18.48 5.05
N MET A 65 14.56 -19.61 4.82
CA MET A 65 13.14 -19.76 5.14
C MET A 65 12.84 -19.40 6.60
N SER A 66 13.71 -19.80 7.53
CA SER A 66 13.56 -19.47 8.96
C SER A 66 13.69 -17.97 9.22
N ALA A 67 14.63 -17.28 8.53
CA ALA A 67 14.78 -15.84 8.64
C ALA A 67 13.57 -15.12 8.04
N LEU A 68 13.07 -15.58 6.87
CA LEU A 68 11.88 -15.07 6.23
C LEU A 68 10.64 -15.14 7.16
N TYR A 69 10.45 -16.28 7.83
CA TYR A 69 9.36 -16.47 8.79
C TYR A 69 9.49 -15.63 10.07
N ASN A 70 10.69 -15.20 10.42
CA ASN A 70 10.94 -14.36 11.59
C ASN A 70 10.98 -12.84 11.25
N THR A 71 10.84 -12.49 9.98
CA THR A 71 10.79 -11.10 9.54
C THR A 71 9.34 -10.63 9.55
N ASP A 72 9.09 -9.53 10.24
CA ASP A 72 7.78 -8.86 10.18
C ASP A 72 7.76 -7.96 8.95
N PHE A 73 6.93 -8.32 7.97
CA PHE A 73 6.70 -7.49 6.79
C PHE A 73 5.53 -6.55 7.04
N GLU A 74 5.64 -5.33 6.56
CA GLU A 74 4.51 -4.42 6.54
C GLU A 74 3.37 -5.03 5.70
N THR A 75 2.18 -5.06 6.25
CA THR A 75 1.00 -5.55 5.53
C THR A 75 0.69 -4.61 4.38
N GLN A 76 0.76 -5.13 3.17
CA GLN A 76 0.38 -4.37 1.98
C GLN A 76 -1.14 -4.18 1.98
N THR A 77 -1.59 -2.93 2.14
CA THR A 77 -3.01 -2.60 2.03
C THR A 77 -3.38 -2.39 0.56
N ALA A 78 -4.49 -2.99 0.13
CA ALA A 78 -5.03 -2.76 -1.20
C ALA A 78 -5.31 -1.27 -1.43
N LEU A 79 -5.12 -0.79 -2.66
CA LEU A 79 -5.61 0.53 -3.08
C LEU A 79 -7.12 0.52 -3.25
N ILE A 80 -7.66 -0.54 -3.86
CA ILE A 80 -9.09 -0.81 -3.94
C ILE A 80 -9.28 -2.25 -3.47
N ASP A 81 -9.94 -2.42 -2.34
CA ASP A 81 -10.06 -3.70 -1.66
C ASP A 81 -10.72 -4.76 -2.55
N GLY A 82 -10.06 -5.92 -2.70
CA GLY A 82 -10.51 -6.99 -3.58
C GLY A 82 -10.33 -6.73 -5.10
N LEU A 83 -9.78 -5.56 -5.49
CA LEU A 83 -9.66 -5.18 -6.90
C LEU A 83 -8.24 -4.79 -7.32
N ILE A 84 -7.56 -3.92 -6.56
CA ILE A 84 -6.21 -3.42 -6.88
C ILE A 84 -5.33 -3.46 -5.65
N TYR A 85 -4.30 -4.30 -5.71
CA TYR A 85 -3.24 -4.41 -4.70
C TYR A 85 -1.98 -3.68 -5.20
N GLN A 86 -0.94 -3.63 -4.37
CA GLN A 86 0.35 -3.15 -4.81
C GLN A 86 0.89 -4.05 -5.93
N GLY A 87 1.38 -3.46 -7.02
CA GLY A 87 1.93 -4.21 -8.16
C GLY A 87 1.75 -3.49 -9.48
N THR A 88 2.15 -4.13 -10.55
CA THR A 88 2.05 -3.61 -11.91
C THR A 88 0.99 -4.37 -12.69
N TYR A 89 0.00 -3.65 -13.20
CA TYR A 89 -1.13 -4.22 -13.91
C TYR A 89 -1.24 -3.66 -15.32
N LEU A 90 -1.63 -4.53 -16.25
CA LEU A 90 -2.02 -4.12 -17.60
C LEU A 90 -3.52 -3.79 -17.62
N PHE A 91 -3.89 -2.63 -18.15
CA PHE A 91 -5.27 -2.30 -18.42
C PHE A 91 -5.51 -2.28 -19.94
N VAL A 92 -6.18 -3.30 -20.44
CA VAL A 92 -6.28 -3.55 -21.88
C VAL A 92 -7.72 -3.48 -22.38
N GLY A 93 -7.87 -3.27 -23.67
CA GLY A 93 -9.15 -3.27 -24.36
C GLY A 93 -9.05 -2.65 -25.74
N SER A 94 -10.06 -2.87 -26.57
CA SER A 94 -10.12 -2.34 -27.94
C SER A 94 -10.06 -0.80 -27.94
N PRO A 95 -9.58 -0.18 -29.02
CA PRO A 95 -9.62 1.28 -29.16
C PRO A 95 -11.05 1.82 -29.00
N LYS A 96 -11.18 2.94 -28.26
CA LYS A 96 -12.47 3.65 -28.01
C LYS A 96 -13.48 2.87 -27.16
N VAL A 97 -13.07 1.81 -26.46
CA VAL A 97 -13.96 1.05 -25.52
C VAL A 97 -14.30 1.84 -24.25
N GLY A 98 -13.49 2.85 -23.90
CA GLY A 98 -13.70 3.67 -22.71
C GLY A 98 -12.61 3.53 -21.63
N LYS A 99 -11.42 3.00 -21.99
CA LYS A 99 -10.30 2.82 -21.05
C LYS A 99 -9.91 4.09 -20.31
N SER A 100 -9.67 5.20 -21.03
CA SER A 100 -9.23 6.46 -20.39
C SER A 100 -10.30 7.07 -19.47
N PHE A 101 -11.59 6.77 -19.68
CA PHE A 101 -12.65 7.13 -18.73
C PHE A 101 -12.59 6.27 -17.46
N MET A 102 -12.34 4.97 -17.61
CA MET A 102 -12.11 4.10 -16.47
C MET A 102 -10.86 4.51 -15.69
N MET A 103 -9.76 4.86 -16.36
CA MET A 103 -8.55 5.36 -15.70
C MET A 103 -8.81 6.64 -14.92
N ALA A 104 -9.53 7.59 -15.50
CA ALA A 104 -9.92 8.84 -14.83
C ALA A 104 -10.81 8.56 -13.61
N GLN A 105 -11.73 7.59 -13.71
CA GLN A 105 -12.61 7.19 -12.61
C GLN A 105 -11.82 6.53 -11.47
N LEU A 106 -10.95 5.56 -11.76
CA LEU A 106 -10.08 4.94 -10.76
C LEU A 106 -9.19 5.98 -10.07
N ALA A 107 -8.57 6.87 -10.87
CA ALA A 107 -7.71 7.94 -10.37
C ALA A 107 -8.45 8.88 -9.42
N TYR A 108 -9.67 9.30 -9.77
CA TYR A 108 -10.49 10.17 -8.94
C TYR A 108 -10.85 9.51 -7.61
N HIS A 109 -11.37 8.28 -7.64
CA HIS A 109 -11.77 7.58 -6.41
C HIS A 109 -10.58 7.32 -5.47
N ILE A 110 -9.40 6.97 -6.01
CA ILE A 110 -8.19 6.77 -5.20
C ILE A 110 -7.68 8.09 -4.62
N SER A 111 -7.68 9.17 -5.40
CA SER A 111 -7.20 10.47 -4.94
C SER A 111 -8.10 11.13 -3.89
N THR A 112 -9.40 10.84 -3.92
CA THR A 112 -10.37 11.35 -2.94
C THR A 112 -10.58 10.40 -1.75
N GLY A 113 -10.31 9.10 -1.92
CA GLY A 113 -10.64 8.06 -0.94
C GLY A 113 -12.12 7.68 -0.93
N THR A 114 -12.90 8.15 -1.94
CA THR A 114 -14.31 7.80 -2.05
C THR A 114 -14.49 6.36 -2.56
N PRO A 115 -15.45 5.58 -2.04
CA PRO A 115 -15.67 4.22 -2.51
C PRO A 115 -15.89 4.15 -4.02
N LEU A 116 -15.28 3.17 -4.69
CA LEU A 116 -15.56 2.84 -6.07
C LEU A 116 -16.57 1.71 -6.10
N TRP A 117 -17.76 1.97 -6.61
CA TRP A 117 -18.87 1.00 -6.58
C TRP A 117 -19.09 0.49 -5.15
N ASN A 118 -18.94 -0.82 -4.92
CA ASN A 118 -19.07 -1.44 -3.59
C ASN A 118 -17.73 -1.71 -2.90
N TYR A 119 -16.61 -1.26 -3.51
CA TYR A 119 -15.27 -1.51 -3.02
C TYR A 119 -14.75 -0.35 -2.18
N ARG A 120 -14.12 -0.65 -1.04
CA ARG A 120 -13.42 0.35 -0.23
C ARG A 120 -12.17 0.81 -0.97
N VAL A 121 -11.87 2.09 -0.86
CA VAL A 121 -10.72 2.72 -1.54
C VAL A 121 -9.83 3.37 -0.50
N ARG A 122 -8.55 3.05 -0.54
CA ARG A 122 -7.51 3.74 0.23
C ARG A 122 -7.12 5.03 -0.48
N LYS A 123 -7.25 6.17 0.22
CA LYS A 123 -6.81 7.46 -0.31
C LYS A 123 -5.31 7.47 -0.52
N ALA A 124 -4.85 7.94 -1.69
CA ALA A 124 -3.45 8.09 -2.03
C ALA A 124 -3.28 9.15 -3.13
N THR A 125 -2.09 9.71 -3.25
CA THR A 125 -1.74 10.58 -4.39
C THR A 125 -1.62 9.75 -5.66
N VAL A 126 -2.14 10.29 -6.76
CA VAL A 126 -2.18 9.64 -8.08
C VAL A 126 -1.45 10.49 -9.11
N LEU A 127 -0.52 9.88 -9.85
CA LEU A 127 0.10 10.45 -11.03
C LEU A 127 -0.47 9.80 -12.28
N TYR A 128 -1.10 10.59 -13.16
CA TYR A 128 -1.69 10.10 -14.39
C TYR A 128 -1.00 10.70 -15.63
N PHE A 129 -0.19 9.90 -16.30
CA PHE A 129 0.38 10.20 -17.61
C PHE A 129 -0.68 10.02 -18.71
N ALA A 130 -1.42 11.07 -19.03
CA ALA A 130 -2.47 11.09 -20.06
C ALA A 130 -1.88 11.48 -21.42
N LEU A 131 -1.03 10.62 -21.97
CA LEU A 131 -0.14 10.92 -23.11
C LEU A 131 -0.84 10.96 -24.49
N GLU A 132 -2.11 10.61 -24.54
CA GLU A 132 -2.96 10.73 -25.75
C GLU A 132 -3.97 11.88 -25.65
N ASP A 133 -3.89 12.67 -24.56
CA ASP A 133 -4.80 13.78 -24.28
C ASP A 133 -4.07 15.13 -24.22
N ASP A 134 -4.85 16.21 -24.18
CA ASP A 134 -4.44 17.56 -23.86
C ASP A 134 -5.19 18.08 -22.62
N TYR A 135 -4.64 19.10 -21.94
CA TYR A 135 -5.24 19.64 -20.72
C TYR A 135 -6.69 20.16 -20.91
N PRO A 136 -7.03 20.88 -22.03
CA PRO A 136 -8.42 21.31 -22.25
C PRO A 136 -9.39 20.14 -22.40
N ARG A 137 -8.96 19.03 -23.00
CA ARG A 137 -9.80 17.83 -23.14
C ARG A 137 -9.95 17.11 -21.81
N LEU A 138 -8.86 16.99 -21.05
CA LEU A 138 -8.89 16.44 -19.68
C LEU A 138 -9.83 17.24 -18.79
N GLN A 139 -9.70 18.56 -18.77
CA GLN A 139 -10.55 19.44 -17.96
C GLN A 139 -12.04 19.24 -18.29
N ARG A 140 -12.42 19.25 -19.58
CA ARG A 140 -13.81 19.02 -19.99
C ARG A 140 -14.32 17.63 -19.61
N ARG A 141 -13.47 16.59 -19.75
CA ARG A 141 -13.81 15.21 -19.39
C ARG A 141 -14.04 15.08 -17.90
N LEU A 142 -13.11 15.58 -17.07
CA LEU A 142 -13.20 15.51 -15.62
C LEU A 142 -14.41 16.28 -15.09
N TYR A 143 -14.64 17.48 -15.60
CA TYR A 143 -15.84 18.25 -15.25
C TYR A 143 -17.13 17.51 -15.60
N HIS A 144 -17.16 16.84 -16.76
CA HIS A 144 -18.33 16.06 -17.19
C HIS A 144 -18.56 14.82 -16.31
N MET A 145 -17.48 14.19 -15.85
CA MET A 145 -17.56 12.99 -15.02
C MET A 145 -17.86 13.28 -13.55
N PHE A 146 -17.26 14.32 -12.97
CA PHE A 146 -17.24 14.57 -11.53
C PHE A 146 -17.77 15.95 -11.13
N GLY A 147 -18.16 16.79 -12.07
CA GLY A 147 -18.63 18.15 -11.77
C GLY A 147 -17.49 19.08 -11.37
N ALA A 148 -17.76 19.95 -10.41
CA ALA A 148 -16.79 20.94 -9.92
C ALA A 148 -15.92 20.43 -8.78
N ASP A 149 -16.13 19.19 -8.32
CA ASP A 149 -15.41 18.62 -7.17
C ASP A 149 -14.00 18.20 -7.60
N GLY A 150 -13.01 19.04 -7.30
CA GLY A 150 -11.60 18.80 -7.57
C GLY A 150 -10.89 18.12 -6.41
N THR A 151 -9.65 17.68 -6.64
CA THR A 151 -8.76 17.11 -5.62
C THR A 151 -7.32 17.51 -5.92
N ASP A 152 -6.57 17.85 -4.86
CA ASP A 152 -5.14 18.19 -4.95
C ASP A 152 -4.24 16.94 -4.95
N ASN A 153 -4.82 15.73 -4.85
CA ASN A 153 -4.09 14.48 -4.85
C ASN A 153 -4.11 13.76 -6.22
N LEU A 154 -4.58 14.41 -7.28
CA LEU A 154 -4.59 13.85 -8.65
C LEU A 154 -3.85 14.76 -9.61
N TYR A 155 -2.72 14.30 -10.08
CA TYR A 155 -1.81 15.03 -10.96
C TYR A 155 -1.82 14.46 -12.36
N PHE A 156 -1.80 15.32 -13.37
CA PHE A 156 -1.80 14.94 -14.78
C PHE A 156 -0.54 15.42 -15.49
N ALA A 157 0.05 14.54 -16.31
CA ALA A 157 1.08 14.89 -17.26
C ALA A 157 0.68 14.45 -18.67
N THR A 158 0.70 15.36 -19.65
CA THR A 158 0.39 15.06 -21.04
C THR A 158 1.64 14.76 -21.87
N GLN A 159 2.82 14.86 -21.27
CA GLN A 159 4.13 14.56 -21.86
C GLN A 159 5.03 13.93 -20.81
N CYS A 160 5.88 13.02 -21.24
CA CYS A 160 6.94 12.45 -20.41
C CYS A 160 8.11 11.97 -21.28
N LYS A 161 9.20 11.60 -20.66
CA LYS A 161 10.32 10.92 -21.30
C LYS A 161 9.98 9.45 -21.57
N THR A 162 10.77 8.80 -22.45
CA THR A 162 10.67 7.35 -22.67
C THR A 162 11.28 6.58 -21.50
N VAL A 163 10.99 5.27 -21.40
CA VAL A 163 11.50 4.42 -20.32
C VAL A 163 13.03 4.44 -20.23
N ASN A 164 13.73 4.37 -21.37
CA ASN A 164 15.19 4.47 -21.37
C ASN A 164 15.69 5.93 -21.46
N GLY A 165 14.80 6.89 -21.72
CA GLY A 165 15.12 8.31 -21.86
C GLY A 165 15.05 9.12 -20.56
N GLY A 166 14.76 8.48 -19.42
CA GLY A 166 14.71 9.11 -18.11
C GLY A 166 13.29 9.28 -17.53
N LEU A 167 12.32 8.46 -17.93
CA LEU A 167 10.99 8.39 -17.29
C LEU A 167 11.12 8.02 -15.80
N GLU A 168 12.05 7.11 -15.47
CA GLU A 168 12.33 6.74 -14.08
C GLU A 168 12.69 7.94 -13.22
N ASP A 169 13.58 8.81 -13.70
CA ASP A 169 13.99 10.02 -12.98
C ASP A 169 12.82 10.98 -12.75
N GLN A 170 11.91 11.08 -13.73
CA GLN A 170 10.70 11.90 -13.59
C GLN A 170 9.74 11.33 -12.55
N ILE A 171 9.52 10.00 -12.55
CA ILE A 171 8.68 9.32 -11.56
C ILE A 171 9.31 9.42 -10.16
N ARG A 172 10.62 9.20 -10.04
CA ARG A 172 11.35 9.33 -8.78
C ARG A 172 11.23 10.74 -8.20
N GLY A 173 11.43 11.78 -9.02
CA GLY A 173 11.28 13.17 -8.59
C GLY A 173 9.86 13.44 -8.08
N PHE A 174 8.83 12.98 -8.79
CA PHE A 174 7.45 13.13 -8.36
C PHE A 174 7.16 12.43 -7.02
N ILE A 175 7.64 11.18 -6.84
CA ILE A 175 7.45 10.43 -5.58
C ILE A 175 8.18 11.13 -4.41
N GLN A 176 9.34 11.75 -4.65
CA GLN A 176 10.06 12.52 -3.62
C GLN A 176 9.27 13.76 -3.18
N GLU A 177 8.57 14.42 -4.11
CA GLU A 177 7.70 15.56 -3.82
C GLU A 177 6.36 15.11 -3.19
N HIS A 178 5.89 13.91 -3.51
CA HIS A 178 4.63 13.33 -3.05
C HIS A 178 4.83 11.92 -2.47
N PRO A 179 5.32 11.79 -1.22
CA PRO A 179 5.66 10.49 -0.62
C PRO A 179 4.46 9.55 -0.41
N ASP A 180 3.23 10.08 -0.40
CA ASP A 180 1.96 9.35 -0.30
C ASP A 180 1.45 8.83 -1.66
N THR A 181 2.27 8.90 -2.72
CA THR A 181 1.93 8.37 -4.04
C THR A 181 1.62 6.87 -3.94
N GLY A 182 0.39 6.49 -4.28
CA GLY A 182 -0.06 5.11 -4.28
C GLY A 182 -0.30 4.53 -5.67
N LEU A 183 -0.63 5.40 -6.66
CA LEU A 183 -0.95 4.96 -8.01
C LEU A 183 -0.27 5.81 -9.07
N ILE A 184 0.30 5.13 -10.06
CA ILE A 184 0.80 5.73 -11.30
C ILE A 184 0.07 5.10 -12.48
N ILE A 185 -0.54 5.91 -13.34
CA ILE A 185 -1.24 5.47 -14.55
C ILE A 185 -0.45 5.92 -15.77
N ILE A 186 -0.18 5.01 -16.70
CA ILE A 186 0.46 5.30 -17.99
C ILE A 186 -0.52 5.00 -19.12
N ASP A 187 -1.10 6.04 -19.73
CA ASP A 187 -2.05 5.93 -20.85
C ASP A 187 -1.46 6.59 -22.12
N THR A 188 -0.75 5.86 -22.97
CA THR A 188 -0.63 4.42 -23.10
C THR A 188 0.83 3.95 -23.12
N LEU A 189 1.06 2.64 -22.93
CA LEU A 189 2.38 1.99 -23.04
C LEU A 189 3.14 2.41 -24.31
N LYS A 190 2.45 2.53 -25.42
CA LYS A 190 3.03 2.92 -26.72
C LYS A 190 3.78 4.26 -26.67
N ARG A 191 3.36 5.20 -25.83
CA ARG A 191 3.93 6.55 -25.75
C ARG A 191 5.23 6.63 -24.94
N VAL A 192 5.47 5.67 -24.06
CA VAL A 192 6.67 5.62 -23.23
C VAL A 192 7.77 4.73 -23.81
N ARG A 193 7.51 4.06 -24.94
CA ARG A 193 8.50 3.30 -25.69
C ARG A 193 9.43 4.23 -26.45
N GLU A 194 10.60 3.71 -26.77
CA GLU A 194 11.50 4.37 -27.71
C GLU A 194 10.97 4.27 -29.15
N THR A 195 10.98 5.38 -29.86
CA THR A 195 10.68 5.46 -31.28
C THR A 195 12.00 5.44 -32.05
N GLY A 196 12.42 4.28 -32.56
CA GLY A 196 13.58 4.23 -33.45
C GLY A 196 14.36 2.92 -33.37
N GLY A 197 14.07 2.00 -34.27
CA GLY A 197 14.82 0.77 -34.54
C GLY A 197 14.00 -0.21 -35.35
N ALA A 198 14.61 -0.87 -36.35
CA ALA A 198 13.96 -1.83 -37.23
C ALA A 198 13.46 -3.12 -36.50
N ASP A 199 13.77 -3.28 -35.23
CA ASP A 199 13.33 -4.38 -34.37
C ASP A 199 12.16 -3.99 -33.48
N TYR A 200 10.97 -3.87 -34.07
CA TYR A 200 9.72 -3.97 -33.32
C TYR A 200 9.52 -5.44 -32.90
N SER A 201 10.45 -5.95 -32.09
CA SER A 201 10.35 -7.32 -31.61
C SER A 201 9.51 -7.37 -30.32
N TYR A 202 8.88 -8.50 -30.14
CA TYR A 202 8.12 -8.89 -28.94
C TYR A 202 8.88 -8.69 -27.62
N GLY A 203 10.23 -8.77 -27.65
CA GLY A 203 11.10 -8.54 -26.51
C GLY A 203 10.99 -7.11 -25.95
N SER A 204 10.75 -6.11 -26.82
CA SER A 204 10.76 -4.72 -26.39
C SER A 204 9.59 -4.35 -25.46
N ASP A 205 8.40 -4.94 -25.64
CA ASP A 205 7.23 -4.66 -24.79
C ASP A 205 7.35 -5.32 -23.42
N TYR A 206 7.82 -6.55 -23.41
CA TYR A 206 8.14 -7.28 -22.18
C TYR A 206 9.18 -6.52 -21.36
N ASP A 207 10.28 -6.09 -21.98
CA ASP A 207 11.36 -5.37 -21.30
C ASP A 207 10.90 -4.02 -20.73
N VAL A 208 10.03 -3.31 -21.45
CA VAL A 208 9.45 -2.05 -20.97
C VAL A 208 8.57 -2.29 -19.74
N VAL A 209 7.66 -3.28 -19.78
CA VAL A 209 6.80 -3.60 -18.64
C VAL A 209 7.62 -4.13 -17.46
N ALA A 210 8.65 -4.96 -17.71
CA ALA A 210 9.55 -5.46 -16.67
C ALA A 210 10.32 -4.32 -15.96
N LYS A 211 10.80 -3.33 -16.71
CA LYS A 211 11.45 -2.13 -16.12
C LYS A 211 10.47 -1.31 -15.29
N LEU A 212 9.27 -1.08 -15.80
CA LEU A 212 8.22 -0.36 -15.06
C LEU A 212 7.82 -1.11 -13.80
N LYS A 213 7.78 -2.45 -13.84
CA LYS A 213 7.53 -3.28 -12.66
C LYS A 213 8.64 -3.13 -11.62
N LEU A 214 9.91 -3.22 -12.01
CA LEU A 214 11.03 -3.02 -11.09
C LEU A 214 10.96 -1.64 -10.41
N LEU A 215 10.54 -0.62 -11.16
CA LEU A 215 10.34 0.72 -10.62
C LEU A 215 9.18 0.73 -9.61
N ALA A 216 8.03 0.16 -9.94
CA ALA A 216 6.87 0.07 -9.06
C ALA A 216 7.20 -0.67 -7.75
N ASP A 217 7.91 -1.79 -7.85
CA ASP A 217 8.34 -2.60 -6.71
C ASP A 217 9.33 -1.83 -5.81
N SER A 218 10.27 -1.08 -6.41
CA SER A 218 11.28 -0.30 -5.68
C SER A 218 10.68 0.83 -4.85
N TYR A 219 9.63 1.48 -5.36
CA TYR A 219 8.94 2.59 -4.68
C TYR A 219 7.67 2.16 -3.95
N LYS A 220 7.34 0.86 -3.97
CA LYS A 220 6.12 0.31 -3.35
C LYS A 220 4.84 1.01 -3.84
N VAL A 221 4.78 1.41 -5.11
CA VAL A 221 3.63 2.02 -5.75
C VAL A 221 2.90 1.03 -6.65
N THR A 222 1.62 1.25 -6.86
CA THR A 222 0.85 0.53 -7.88
C THR A 222 0.99 1.21 -9.23
N MET A 223 1.15 0.45 -10.29
CA MET A 223 1.23 0.97 -11.64
C MET A 223 0.16 0.34 -12.54
N LEU A 224 -0.66 1.16 -13.20
CA LEU A 224 -1.61 0.75 -14.22
C LEU A 224 -1.10 1.18 -15.60
N ILE A 225 -0.85 0.21 -16.47
CA ILE A 225 -0.30 0.46 -17.81
C ILE A 225 -1.38 0.15 -18.85
N VAL A 226 -1.87 1.20 -19.52
CA VAL A 226 -2.91 1.06 -20.53
C VAL A 226 -2.32 0.56 -21.85
N HIS A 227 -2.92 -0.48 -22.40
CA HIS A 227 -2.52 -1.09 -23.66
C HIS A 227 -3.73 -1.44 -24.53
N HIS A 228 -3.51 -1.74 -25.81
CA HIS A 228 -4.56 -2.12 -26.75
C HIS A 228 -4.59 -3.63 -26.97
N THR A 229 -5.80 -4.18 -27.14
CA THR A 229 -5.95 -5.59 -27.58
C THR A 229 -5.71 -5.72 -29.09
N ARG A 230 -5.29 -6.92 -29.52
CA ARG A 230 -5.28 -7.32 -30.95
C ARG A 230 -6.71 -7.47 -31.45
N LYS A 231 -6.86 -7.38 -32.77
CA LYS A 231 -8.18 -7.58 -33.43
C LYS A 231 -8.60 -9.05 -33.56
N GLN A 232 -7.73 -9.99 -33.20
CA GLN A 232 -8.03 -11.42 -33.26
C GLN A 232 -8.99 -11.79 -32.13
N GLN A 233 -9.99 -12.61 -32.46
CA GLN A 233 -10.83 -13.27 -31.48
C GLN A 233 -10.03 -14.43 -30.89
N ALA A 234 -10.04 -14.57 -29.58
CA ALA A 234 -9.50 -15.69 -28.84
C ALA A 234 -10.58 -16.20 -27.89
N ASP A 235 -10.52 -17.47 -27.56
CA ASP A 235 -11.46 -18.10 -26.61
C ASP A 235 -11.25 -17.52 -25.20
N ASP A 236 -9.99 -17.28 -24.84
CA ASP A 236 -9.62 -16.52 -23.65
C ASP A 236 -9.39 -15.04 -24.01
N LYS A 237 -10.06 -14.14 -23.30
CA LYS A 237 -9.90 -12.68 -23.51
C LYS A 237 -8.50 -12.19 -23.19
N PHE A 238 -7.79 -12.83 -22.25
CA PHE A 238 -6.42 -12.47 -21.90
C PHE A 238 -5.43 -12.79 -23.03
N ASP A 239 -5.72 -13.76 -23.88
CA ASP A 239 -4.94 -14.05 -25.10
C ASP A 239 -5.04 -12.93 -26.15
N THR A 240 -6.03 -12.08 -26.04
CA THR A 240 -6.17 -10.88 -26.93
C THR A 240 -5.21 -9.77 -26.56
N ILE A 241 -4.49 -9.86 -25.45
CA ILE A 241 -3.48 -8.87 -25.04
C ILE A 241 -2.40 -8.84 -26.13
N SER A 242 -2.24 -7.67 -26.74
CA SER A 242 -1.33 -7.48 -27.87
C SER A 242 0.10 -7.70 -27.40
N GLY A 243 0.78 -8.72 -27.93
CA GLY A 243 2.19 -8.91 -27.61
C GLY A 243 2.56 -10.36 -27.29
N THR A 244 1.67 -11.27 -26.99
CA THR A 244 1.87 -12.64 -26.50
C THR A 244 1.64 -12.81 -25.00
N ASN A 245 1.59 -14.08 -24.55
CA ASN A 245 1.62 -14.52 -23.15
C ASN A 245 2.78 -13.91 -22.35
N GLY A 246 3.81 -13.37 -23.03
CA GLY A 246 4.95 -12.68 -22.41
C GLY A 246 4.59 -11.37 -21.69
N LEU A 247 3.69 -10.56 -22.24
CA LEU A 247 3.37 -9.26 -21.65
C LEU A 247 2.59 -9.42 -20.32
N LEU A 248 1.63 -10.34 -20.30
CA LEU A 248 0.93 -10.72 -19.07
C LEU A 248 1.87 -11.33 -18.04
N GLY A 249 2.85 -12.13 -18.49
CA GLY A 249 3.86 -12.72 -17.61
C GLY A 249 4.79 -11.69 -16.93
N ALA A 250 4.98 -10.51 -17.54
CA ALA A 250 5.79 -9.44 -16.96
C ALA A 250 5.03 -8.63 -15.89
N ALA A 251 3.70 -8.62 -15.90
CA ALA A 251 2.85 -7.91 -14.96
C ALA A 251 2.40 -8.80 -13.79
N ASP A 252 1.87 -8.21 -12.74
CA ASP A 252 1.27 -8.92 -11.59
C ASP A 252 -0.19 -9.30 -11.85
N GLY A 253 -0.82 -8.66 -12.84
CA GLY A 253 -2.17 -8.96 -13.27
C GLY A 253 -2.61 -8.12 -14.46
N ALA A 254 -3.84 -8.35 -14.90
CA ALA A 254 -4.44 -7.62 -16.00
C ALA A 254 -5.94 -7.41 -15.83
N PHE A 255 -6.40 -6.30 -16.38
CA PHE A 255 -7.79 -5.90 -16.53
C PHE A 255 -8.14 -5.83 -18.01
N VAL A 256 -9.15 -6.56 -18.45
CA VAL A 256 -9.60 -6.53 -19.85
C VAL A 256 -10.99 -5.92 -19.94
N LEU A 257 -11.07 -4.67 -20.41
CA LEU A 257 -12.34 -3.98 -20.65
C LEU A 257 -12.84 -4.31 -22.04
N SER A 258 -14.01 -4.96 -22.13
CA SER A 258 -14.61 -5.38 -23.39
C SER A 258 -16.10 -5.04 -23.48
N LYS A 259 -16.57 -4.79 -24.70
CA LYS A 259 -17.98 -4.59 -25.06
C LYS A 259 -18.39 -5.57 -26.13
N GLU A 260 -19.57 -6.13 -26.01
CA GLU A 260 -20.11 -7.01 -27.08
C GLU A 260 -20.33 -6.25 -28.39
N LYS A 261 -20.91 -5.05 -28.31
CA LYS A 261 -21.12 -4.16 -29.45
C LYS A 261 -20.58 -2.77 -29.14
N ARG A 262 -20.01 -2.11 -30.12
CA ARG A 262 -19.47 -0.72 -29.96
C ARG A 262 -20.49 0.28 -29.43
N THR A 263 -21.74 0.10 -29.81
CA THR A 263 -22.87 0.97 -29.42
C THR A 263 -23.49 0.59 -28.08
N ALA A 264 -23.12 -0.55 -27.48
CA ALA A 264 -23.63 -0.97 -26.19
C ALA A 264 -23.10 -0.07 -25.07
N ASN A 265 -23.97 0.27 -24.12
CA ASN A 265 -23.56 0.91 -22.87
C ASN A 265 -22.97 -0.10 -21.88
N ALA A 266 -23.37 -1.37 -22.00
CA ALA A 266 -22.84 -2.46 -21.19
C ALA A 266 -21.41 -2.84 -21.61
N ALA A 267 -20.60 -3.20 -20.63
CA ALA A 267 -19.24 -3.69 -20.79
C ALA A 267 -18.94 -4.78 -19.73
N THR A 268 -17.92 -5.58 -19.98
CA THR A 268 -17.35 -6.48 -18.97
C THR A 268 -15.91 -6.06 -18.68
N LEU A 269 -15.53 -6.12 -17.42
CA LEU A 269 -14.17 -5.96 -16.95
C LEU A 269 -13.73 -7.32 -16.39
N ASP A 270 -12.93 -8.05 -17.17
CA ASP A 270 -12.33 -9.32 -16.76
C ASP A 270 -11.00 -9.04 -16.07
N ILE A 271 -10.74 -9.66 -14.93
CA ILE A 271 -9.61 -9.37 -14.05
C ILE A 271 -8.91 -10.67 -13.69
N THR A 272 -7.58 -10.67 -13.79
CA THR A 272 -6.72 -11.76 -13.32
C THR A 272 -5.46 -11.19 -12.66
N GLY A 273 -4.88 -11.91 -11.70
CA GLY A 273 -3.65 -11.47 -11.05
C GLY A 273 -3.08 -12.51 -10.10
N ARG A 274 -1.82 -12.29 -9.68
CA ARG A 274 -1.10 -13.22 -8.77
C ARG A 274 -1.68 -13.24 -7.37
N ASP A 275 -2.11 -12.05 -6.88
CA ASP A 275 -2.54 -11.86 -5.50
C ASP A 275 -4.04 -11.57 -5.40
N GLN A 276 -4.80 -11.81 -6.46
CA GLN A 276 -6.24 -11.60 -6.53
C GLN A 276 -6.91 -12.74 -7.30
N GLN A 277 -8.17 -12.96 -6.99
CA GLN A 277 -8.98 -13.97 -7.67
C GLN A 277 -9.39 -13.47 -9.05
N ASP A 278 -9.52 -14.40 -9.99
CA ASP A 278 -10.11 -14.13 -11.29
C ASP A 278 -11.58 -13.74 -11.09
N GLN A 279 -11.96 -12.64 -11.69
CA GLN A 279 -13.32 -12.12 -11.56
C GLN A 279 -13.77 -11.41 -12.84
N ARG A 280 -15.07 -11.41 -13.07
CA ARG A 280 -15.72 -10.64 -14.13
C ARG A 280 -16.70 -9.67 -13.52
N ILE A 281 -16.52 -8.38 -13.81
CA ILE A 281 -17.44 -7.32 -13.39
C ILE A 281 -18.24 -6.87 -14.59
N HIS A 282 -19.56 -6.86 -14.46
CA HIS A 282 -20.47 -6.28 -15.43
C HIS A 282 -20.68 -4.81 -15.10
N LEU A 283 -20.49 -3.97 -16.11
CA LEU A 283 -20.52 -2.53 -16.00
C LEU A 283 -21.49 -1.93 -17.00
N VAL A 284 -22.17 -0.87 -16.61
CA VAL A 284 -22.98 -0.05 -17.49
C VAL A 284 -22.41 1.38 -17.50
N ARG A 285 -22.31 1.98 -18.65
CA ARG A 285 -21.83 3.36 -18.77
C ARG A 285 -22.96 4.32 -18.60
N ASP A 286 -22.88 5.22 -17.63
CA ASP A 286 -23.80 6.35 -17.49
C ASP A 286 -23.65 7.27 -18.73
N PRO A 287 -24.72 7.50 -19.50
CA PRO A 287 -24.64 8.31 -20.71
C PRO A 287 -24.45 9.81 -20.45
N GLN A 288 -24.79 10.29 -19.23
CA GLN A 288 -24.66 11.70 -18.86
C GLN A 288 -23.28 11.98 -18.28
N ARG A 289 -22.86 11.27 -17.26
CA ARG A 289 -21.56 11.48 -16.59
C ARG A 289 -20.41 10.71 -17.23
N LEU A 290 -20.70 9.76 -18.12
CA LEU A 290 -19.70 8.92 -18.80
C LEU A 290 -18.84 8.06 -17.85
N VAL A 291 -19.26 7.88 -16.61
CA VAL A 291 -18.65 6.97 -15.63
C VAL A 291 -19.16 5.55 -15.83
N TRP A 292 -18.41 4.59 -15.33
CA TRP A 292 -18.80 3.20 -15.31
C TRP A 292 -19.49 2.87 -13.97
N GLU A 293 -20.69 2.35 -14.05
CA GLU A 293 -21.50 1.92 -12.92
C GLU A 293 -21.46 0.40 -12.80
N PHE A 294 -21.41 -0.09 -11.59
CA PHE A 294 -21.40 -1.52 -11.28
C PHE A 294 -22.81 -2.10 -11.43
N GLU A 295 -22.92 -3.18 -12.19
CA GLU A 295 -24.17 -3.94 -12.32
C GLU A 295 -24.12 -5.21 -11.46
N LYS A 296 -23.14 -6.07 -11.69
CA LYS A 296 -22.90 -7.30 -10.94
C LYS A 296 -21.46 -7.78 -11.11
N SER A 297 -21.02 -8.67 -10.25
CA SER A 297 -19.77 -9.41 -10.42
C SER A 297 -20.05 -10.92 -10.48
N GLU A 298 -19.30 -11.60 -11.34
CA GLU A 298 -19.20 -13.04 -11.40
C GLU A 298 -17.80 -13.38 -10.87
N THR A 299 -17.76 -13.89 -9.67
CA THR A 299 -16.56 -14.44 -9.05
C THR A 299 -16.88 -15.88 -8.70
N GLU A 300 -16.01 -16.79 -9.04
CA GLU A 300 -15.96 -18.07 -8.34
C GLU A 300 -15.42 -17.73 -6.94
N LEU A 301 -16.32 -17.36 -6.05
CA LEU A 301 -15.99 -16.99 -4.68
C LEU A 301 -15.42 -18.20 -3.94
N TRP A 302 -14.12 -18.44 -4.07
CA TRP A 302 -13.43 -19.11 -3.00
C TRP A 302 -13.29 -18.07 -1.86
N VAL A 303 -14.30 -17.98 -1.04
CA VAL A 303 -14.20 -17.27 0.24
C VAL A 303 -13.31 -18.15 1.11
N GLU A 304 -12.11 -17.67 1.37
CA GLU A 304 -11.22 -18.33 2.32
C GLU A 304 -12.01 -18.55 3.63
N PRO A 305 -12.15 -19.82 4.07
CA PRO A 305 -12.98 -20.09 5.24
C PRO A 305 -12.46 -19.33 6.47
N PRO A 306 -13.33 -18.93 7.40
CA PRO A 306 -12.91 -18.30 8.63
C PRO A 306 -11.79 -19.09 9.29
N ASP A 307 -10.67 -18.44 9.62
CA ASP A 307 -9.58 -19.11 10.36
C ASP A 307 -9.96 -19.20 11.84
N PRO A 308 -10.19 -20.40 12.39
CA PRO A 308 -10.59 -20.57 13.78
C PRO A 308 -9.59 -19.99 14.78
N LEU A 309 -8.32 -19.84 14.38
CA LEU A 309 -7.30 -19.19 15.20
C LEU A 309 -7.52 -17.69 15.27
N LEU A 310 -7.74 -17.04 14.11
CA LEU A 310 -7.98 -15.59 14.06
C LEU A 310 -9.28 -15.22 14.78
N GLU A 311 -10.31 -16.05 14.66
CA GLU A 311 -11.56 -15.90 15.40
C GLU A 311 -11.31 -15.96 16.91
N LYS A 312 -10.54 -16.94 17.42
CA LYS A 312 -10.14 -16.99 18.83
C LYS A 312 -9.30 -15.77 19.25
N VAL A 313 -8.36 -15.33 18.41
CA VAL A 313 -7.54 -14.14 18.69
C VAL A 313 -8.39 -12.89 18.79
N SER A 314 -9.45 -12.78 17.98
CA SER A 314 -10.36 -11.63 18.03
C SER A 314 -11.07 -11.48 19.38
N THR A 315 -11.24 -12.59 20.13
CA THR A 315 -11.86 -12.57 21.47
C THR A 315 -10.92 -12.00 22.56
N VAL A 316 -9.65 -11.83 22.28
CA VAL A 316 -8.66 -11.23 23.23
C VAL A 316 -8.97 -9.76 23.49
N LEU A 317 -9.53 -9.07 22.47
CA LEU A 317 -9.96 -7.68 22.53
C LEU A 317 -11.48 -7.59 22.43
N PRO A 318 -12.22 -7.81 23.53
CA PRO A 318 -13.67 -7.60 23.54
C PRO A 318 -14.00 -6.14 23.23
N SER A 319 -15.24 -5.91 22.76
CA SER A 319 -15.72 -4.56 22.42
C SER A 319 -15.49 -3.60 23.61
N GLY A 320 -14.66 -2.58 23.40
CA GLY A 320 -14.26 -1.61 24.43
C GLY A 320 -12.82 -1.73 24.92
N SER A 321 -12.09 -2.82 24.63
CA SER A 321 -10.65 -2.93 24.93
C SER A 321 -9.84 -2.47 23.74
N SER A 322 -8.97 -1.45 23.92
CA SER A 322 -8.21 -0.86 22.82
C SER A 322 -6.94 -1.64 22.47
N SER A 323 -6.31 -2.34 23.43
CA SER A 323 -5.05 -3.03 23.17
C SER A 323 -4.78 -4.21 24.13
N TRP A 324 -3.95 -5.14 23.69
CA TRP A 324 -3.33 -6.21 24.47
C TRP A 324 -1.86 -6.34 24.10
N ASP A 325 -1.00 -6.48 25.13
CA ASP A 325 0.43 -6.68 25.00
C ASP A 325 0.88 -7.88 25.83
N GLY A 326 1.72 -8.73 25.27
CA GLY A 326 2.23 -9.89 25.96
C GLY A 326 3.15 -10.75 25.10
N THR A 327 3.57 -11.89 25.61
CA THR A 327 4.36 -12.88 24.88
C THR A 327 3.47 -13.86 24.12
N ALA A 328 4.02 -14.53 23.10
CA ALA A 328 3.31 -15.58 22.39
C ALA A 328 2.89 -16.74 23.31
N SER A 329 3.68 -17.03 24.35
CA SER A 329 3.36 -18.05 25.38
C SER A 329 2.14 -17.66 26.19
N GLU A 330 2.07 -16.42 26.64
CA GLU A 330 0.92 -15.88 27.39
C GLU A 330 -0.34 -15.89 26.55
N LEU A 331 -0.21 -15.55 25.23
CA LEU A 331 -1.34 -15.59 24.31
C LEU A 331 -1.86 -17.02 24.08
N CYS A 332 -0.95 -18.01 23.95
CA CYS A 332 -1.34 -19.43 23.87
C CYS A 332 -2.14 -19.86 25.09
N VAL A 333 -1.65 -19.53 26.32
CA VAL A 333 -2.33 -19.86 27.56
C VAL A 333 -3.70 -19.17 27.63
N ARG A 334 -3.77 -17.88 27.35
CA ARG A 334 -5.00 -17.10 27.38
C ARG A 334 -6.08 -17.65 26.46
N LEU A 335 -5.70 -18.15 25.28
CA LEU A 335 -6.61 -18.69 24.26
C LEU A 335 -6.86 -20.20 24.38
N GLY A 336 -6.20 -20.87 25.35
CA GLY A 336 -6.29 -22.33 25.48
C GLY A 336 -5.81 -23.07 24.23
N LEU A 337 -4.73 -22.60 23.59
CA LEU A 337 -4.20 -23.19 22.36
C LEU A 337 -3.12 -24.22 22.67
N ASP A 338 -3.30 -25.43 22.13
CA ASP A 338 -2.26 -26.50 22.16
C ASP A 338 -1.35 -26.40 20.93
N ILE A 339 -0.68 -25.25 20.78
CA ILE A 339 0.30 -24.99 19.71
C ILE A 339 1.54 -24.34 20.29
N LYS A 340 2.67 -24.54 19.64
CA LYS A 340 3.93 -23.92 20.08
C LYS A 340 3.87 -22.39 19.90
N PRO A 341 4.38 -21.59 20.86
CA PRO A 341 4.32 -20.12 20.78
C PRO A 341 4.94 -19.51 19.52
N ASN A 342 6.00 -20.12 18.99
CA ASN A 342 6.61 -19.69 17.73
C ASN A 342 5.70 -19.93 16.51
N VAL A 343 4.89 -21.01 16.53
CA VAL A 343 3.91 -21.30 15.47
C VAL A 343 2.77 -20.28 15.53
N LEU A 344 2.31 -19.92 16.75
CA LEU A 344 1.30 -18.87 16.93
C LEU A 344 1.79 -17.54 16.36
N SER A 345 3.00 -17.09 16.76
CA SER A 345 3.59 -15.85 16.25
C SER A 345 3.70 -15.84 14.74
N LEU A 346 4.16 -16.94 14.14
CA LEU A 346 4.27 -17.07 12.68
C LEU A 346 2.91 -16.97 12.00
N ARG A 347 1.90 -17.70 12.47
CA ARG A 347 0.55 -17.66 11.90
C ARG A 347 -0.08 -16.27 12.01
N LEU A 348 0.12 -15.56 13.11
CA LEU A 348 -0.38 -14.19 13.27
C LEU A 348 0.36 -13.21 12.37
N SER A 349 1.68 -13.35 12.22
CA SER A 349 2.47 -12.49 11.32
C SER A 349 2.03 -12.65 9.85
N ILE A 350 1.87 -13.90 9.39
CA ILE A 350 1.41 -14.18 8.01
C ILE A 350 -0.03 -13.67 7.79
N ASN A 351 -0.89 -13.79 8.79
CA ASN A 351 -2.31 -13.42 8.69
C ASN A 351 -2.62 -12.04 9.29
N ALA A 352 -1.62 -11.18 9.52
CA ALA A 352 -1.82 -9.85 10.12
C ALA A 352 -2.80 -8.98 9.30
N GLY A 353 -2.69 -9.02 7.97
CA GLY A 353 -3.62 -8.32 7.08
C GLY A 353 -5.04 -8.83 7.16
N ARG A 354 -5.21 -10.15 7.28
CA ARG A 354 -6.50 -10.79 7.44
C ARG A 354 -7.12 -10.48 8.80
N LEU A 355 -6.32 -10.48 9.87
CA LEU A 355 -6.75 -10.11 11.21
C LEU A 355 -7.25 -8.66 11.26
N LEU A 356 -6.58 -7.76 10.54
CA LEU A 356 -7.03 -6.38 10.37
C LEU A 356 -8.32 -6.28 9.56
N LYS A 357 -8.37 -6.95 8.39
CA LYS A 357 -9.51 -6.89 7.48
C LYS A 357 -10.79 -7.47 8.07
N ASP A 358 -10.71 -8.68 8.65
CA ASP A 358 -11.88 -9.45 9.07
C ASP A 358 -12.35 -9.06 10.48
N TYR A 359 -11.41 -8.61 11.35
CA TYR A 359 -11.69 -8.36 12.77
C TYR A 359 -11.33 -6.95 13.25
N GLY A 360 -10.74 -6.10 12.41
CA GLY A 360 -10.32 -4.74 12.77
C GLY A 360 -9.21 -4.70 13.82
N ILE A 361 -8.36 -5.72 13.87
CA ILE A 361 -7.29 -5.86 14.86
C ILE A 361 -5.94 -5.75 14.18
N HIS A 362 -5.16 -4.76 14.60
CA HIS A 362 -3.75 -4.61 14.22
C HIS A 362 -2.89 -5.57 15.01
N TYR A 363 -1.87 -6.11 14.37
CA TYR A 363 -0.86 -6.99 14.95
C TYR A 363 0.53 -6.42 14.72
N LYS A 364 1.35 -6.45 15.78
CA LYS A 364 2.79 -6.16 15.70
C LYS A 364 3.55 -7.11 16.61
N ALA A 365 4.68 -7.62 16.13
CA ALA A 365 5.62 -8.36 16.96
C ALA A 365 6.93 -7.60 17.05
N SER A 366 7.57 -7.65 18.23
CA SER A 366 8.90 -7.09 18.47
C SER A 366 9.77 -8.09 19.24
N ARG A 367 11.06 -8.10 18.97
CA ARG A 367 12.03 -8.88 19.76
C ARG A 367 12.50 -8.05 20.94
N THR A 368 12.44 -8.66 22.14
CA THR A 368 13.00 -8.12 23.37
C THR A 368 13.98 -9.14 23.94
N HIS A 369 14.84 -8.74 24.89
CA HIS A 369 15.74 -9.67 25.60
C HIS A 369 14.99 -10.83 26.30
N GLY A 370 13.71 -10.64 26.64
CA GLY A 370 12.83 -11.66 27.26
C GLY A 370 12.05 -12.53 26.27
N GLY A 371 12.25 -12.39 24.94
CA GLY A 371 11.52 -13.14 23.91
C GLY A 371 10.73 -12.24 22.95
N ARG A 372 9.84 -12.88 22.17
CA ARG A 372 9.01 -12.16 21.18
C ARG A 372 7.76 -11.60 21.86
N LYS A 373 7.64 -10.27 21.90
CA LYS A 373 6.47 -9.54 22.39
C LYS A 373 5.47 -9.35 21.24
N ILE A 374 4.19 -9.59 21.50
CA ILE A 374 3.07 -9.39 20.58
C ILE A 374 2.23 -8.24 21.10
N SER A 375 1.87 -7.32 20.24
CA SER A 375 0.93 -6.24 20.47
C SER A 375 -0.27 -6.40 19.53
N LEU A 376 -1.48 -6.37 20.09
CA LEU A 376 -2.75 -6.38 19.38
C LEU A 376 -3.51 -5.12 19.78
N TRP A 377 -4.11 -4.38 18.82
CA TRP A 377 -4.92 -3.21 19.13
C TRP A 377 -5.99 -2.98 18.06
N ARG A 378 -7.03 -2.25 18.45
CA ARG A 378 -8.04 -1.71 17.53
C ARG A 378 -7.87 -0.20 17.44
N GLU A 379 -8.05 0.37 16.24
CA GLU A 379 -8.19 1.81 16.11
C GLU A 379 -9.50 2.23 16.79
N ASN A 380 -9.43 3.23 17.67
CA ASN A 380 -10.63 3.90 18.16
C ASN A 380 -11.23 4.64 16.95
N VAL A 381 -12.33 4.13 16.43
CA VAL A 381 -13.22 4.94 15.60
C VAL A 381 -13.79 5.99 16.58
N ALA A 382 -13.16 7.16 16.64
CA ALA A 382 -13.79 8.32 17.26
C ALA A 382 -15.13 8.52 16.53
N GLU A 383 -16.20 8.52 17.28
CA GLU A 383 -17.55 8.83 16.82
C GLU A 383 -17.56 10.26 16.24
N ASP A 384 -17.27 10.37 14.94
CA ASP A 384 -17.71 11.51 14.14
C ASP A 384 -19.16 11.28 13.70
N VAL A 385 -20.03 11.05 14.69
CA VAL A 385 -21.48 11.12 14.53
C VAL A 385 -22.00 12.17 15.50
N SER A 386 -21.76 13.43 15.18
CA SER A 386 -22.60 14.52 15.69
C SER A 386 -22.41 15.75 14.80
N MET A 387 -23.23 15.88 13.77
CA MET A 387 -23.77 17.11 13.21
C MET A 387 -24.45 16.86 11.87
N CYS A 388 -25.60 16.20 11.90
CA CYS A 388 -26.59 16.32 10.84
C CYS A 388 -27.95 15.94 11.41
N ASP A 389 -28.42 16.72 12.40
CA ASP A 389 -29.85 16.81 12.72
C ASP A 389 -30.07 18.18 13.37
N ASP A 390 -30.35 19.18 12.55
CA ASP A 390 -31.10 20.40 12.87
C ASP A 390 -31.20 21.28 11.62
N ARG A 391 -31.88 20.80 10.58
CA ARG A 391 -32.45 21.65 9.51
C ARG A 391 -33.73 21.09 8.93
N ASP A 392 -34.67 20.69 9.79
CA ASP A 392 -36.08 20.55 9.42
C ASP A 392 -36.93 21.17 10.51
N ASN A 393 -36.99 22.51 10.53
CA ASN A 393 -38.06 23.28 11.16
C ASN A 393 -37.87 24.76 10.90
N LEU A 394 -38.13 25.20 9.67
CA LEU A 394 -38.40 26.62 9.38
C LEU A 394 -39.04 26.78 8.01
N PHE A 395 -40.25 26.22 7.85
CA PHE A 395 -41.23 26.69 6.85
C PHE A 395 -42.63 26.18 7.19
N GLU A 396 -43.17 26.70 8.27
CA GLU A 396 -44.61 26.86 8.45
C GLU A 396 -44.82 28.17 9.19
N ASN A 397 -45.30 29.18 8.49
CA ASN A 397 -46.25 30.22 8.90
C ASN A 397 -46.04 31.55 8.16
N GLY A 398 -47.06 31.93 7.45
CA GLY A 398 -47.28 33.26 6.90
C GLY A 398 -47.80 33.18 5.47
N GLY A 399 -48.96 33.09 5.18
CA GLY A 399 -50.30 33.53 5.34
C GLY A 399 -50.51 34.99 4.95
N ASP A 400 -51.29 35.20 3.87
CA ASP A 400 -52.08 36.38 3.51
C ASP A 400 -51.41 37.76 3.49
N VAL A 401 -51.18 38.30 2.30
CA VAL A 401 -51.86 39.46 1.64
C VAL A 401 -51.44 39.51 0.17
#